data_90141e8ba9a1483fbbaf3a8fd85ab34c
#
_entry.id   90141e8ba9a1483fbbaf3a8fd85ab34c
#
_cell.length_a   1.000
_cell.length_b   1.000
_cell.length_c   1.000
_cell.angle_alpha   90.00
_cell.angle_beta   90.00
_cell.angle_gamma   90.00
#
_symmetry.space_group_name_H-M   'P 1'
#
loop_
_entity.id
_entity.type
_entity.pdbx_description
1 polymer ?
#
loop_
_entity_poly.entity_id
_entity_poly.type
_entity_poly.pdbx_seq_one_letter_code
_entity_poly.pdbx_strand_id
1 'polypeptide(L)'
;MGDVILQNKKNVYFVQVDVSSGKNAKVVYLPYTAGVIVANAWVREEVRSAYEFKEFIFIRKEIESVVSQLDDPAVIGFSNYCWNTEYNLALASEIKKIYPECITVFGGHNIPQN
;
A
#
# COMPACT_ATOMS: atom_id res chain seq x y z
N MET A 1 -25.41 9.02 -18.26
CA MET A 1 -25.31 9.39 -17.85
C MET A 1 -24.65 9.68 -16.85
N GLY A 2 -24.79 10.15 -16.44
CA GLY A 2 -24.17 10.70 -15.42
C GLY A 2 -23.49 9.82 -14.48
N ASP A 3 -23.79 8.71 -14.55
CA ASP A 3 -23.23 7.80 -13.70
C ASP A 3 -21.79 7.78 -13.70
N VAL A 4 -21.24 8.13 -14.70
CA VAL A 4 -19.85 8.13 -14.80
C VAL A 4 -19.17 8.93 -13.80
N ILE A 5 -19.72 10.03 -13.49
CA ILE A 5 -19.13 10.88 -12.57
C ILE A 5 -19.04 10.27 -11.25
N LEU A 6 -19.81 9.32 -11.01
CA LEU A 6 -19.80 8.76 -9.72
C LEU A 6 -18.64 7.86 -9.55
N GLN A 7 -17.81 7.76 -10.53
CA GLN A 7 -16.75 6.83 -10.47
C GLN A 7 -15.50 7.31 -9.85
N ASN A 8 -15.58 8.32 -9.02
CA ASN A 8 -14.41 8.79 -8.30
C ASN A 8 -14.14 7.87 -7.14
N LYS A 9 -13.64 6.72 -7.44
CA LYS A 9 -13.29 5.78 -6.39
C LYS A 9 -12.04 6.23 -5.70
N LYS A 10 -11.90 5.86 -4.43
CA LYS A 10 -10.73 6.19 -3.66
C LYS A 10 -9.68 5.14 -3.86
N ASN A 11 -8.44 5.58 -4.07
CA ASN A 11 -7.35 4.66 -4.39
C ASN A 11 -6.74 4.07 -3.13
N VAL A 12 -6.57 2.75 -3.14
CA VAL A 12 -6.02 2.01 -2.02
C VAL A 12 -4.77 1.30 -2.49
N TYR A 13 -3.69 1.45 -1.75
CA TYR A 13 -2.42 0.80 -2.03
C TYR A 13 -2.04 -0.10 -0.88
N PHE A 14 -1.30 -1.17 -1.18
CA PHE A 14 -0.73 -2.02 -0.15
C PHE A 14 0.77 -2.13 -0.39
N VAL A 15 1.53 -2.00 0.68
CA VAL A 15 2.98 -2.09 0.65
C VAL A 15 3.41 -3.32 1.43
N GLN A 16 4.10 -4.23 0.78
CA GLN A 16 4.59 -5.43 1.44
C GLN A 16 5.96 -5.74 0.85
N VAL A 17 6.99 -5.05 1.34
CA VAL A 17 8.33 -5.20 0.80
C VAL A 17 9.15 -6.19 1.60
N ASP A 18 10.09 -6.81 0.93
CA ASP A 18 10.96 -7.79 1.54
C ASP A 18 12.24 -7.14 2.05
N VAL A 19 13.13 -7.93 2.60
CA VAL A 19 14.40 -7.44 3.14
C VAL A 19 15.37 -7.01 2.05
N SER A 20 15.31 -7.61 0.89
CA SER A 20 16.30 -7.38 -0.16
C SER A 20 15.88 -6.30 -1.11
N SER A 21 16.85 -5.59 -1.62
CA SER A 21 16.61 -4.66 -2.70
C SER A 21 16.53 -5.42 -4.00
N GLY A 22 15.71 -4.95 -4.89
CA GLY A 22 15.50 -5.64 -6.14
C GLY A 22 16.77 -5.89 -6.90
N LYS A 23 17.69 -4.95 -6.91
CA LYS A 23 18.89 -5.04 -7.68
C LYS A 23 19.74 -6.26 -7.35
N ASN A 24 19.89 -6.55 -6.07
CA ASN A 24 20.71 -7.68 -5.64
C ASN A 24 19.91 -8.85 -5.10
N ALA A 25 18.62 -8.78 -5.21
CA ALA A 25 17.78 -9.82 -4.66
C ALA A 25 17.81 -11.03 -5.58
N LYS A 26 18.04 -12.19 -5.01
CA LYS A 26 17.96 -13.42 -5.75
C LYS A 26 16.58 -14.01 -5.67
N VAL A 27 15.80 -13.57 -4.70
CA VAL A 27 14.46 -14.06 -4.50
C VAL A 27 13.55 -12.86 -4.23
N VAL A 28 12.42 -12.85 -4.91
CA VAL A 28 11.43 -11.81 -4.68
C VAL A 28 10.17 -12.51 -4.18
N TYR A 29 9.70 -12.11 -3.02
CA TYR A 29 8.50 -12.70 -2.46
C TYR A 29 7.28 -11.91 -2.91
N LEU A 30 6.28 -12.64 -3.37
CA LEU A 30 5.05 -12.00 -3.79
C LEU A 30 4.26 -11.53 -2.57
N PRO A 31 3.46 -10.48 -2.74
CA PRO A 31 2.72 -9.91 -1.60
C PRO A 31 1.48 -10.73 -1.26
N TYR A 32 1.68 -11.91 -0.72
CA TYR A 32 0.60 -12.84 -0.46
C TYR A 32 -0.44 -12.28 0.52
N THR A 33 0.02 -11.69 1.62
CA THR A 33 -0.89 -11.16 2.63
C THR A 33 -1.78 -10.07 2.06
N ALA A 34 -1.16 -9.15 1.32
CA ALA A 34 -1.92 -8.08 0.69
C ALA A 34 -2.91 -8.65 -0.30
N GLY A 35 -2.50 -9.68 -1.05
CA GLY A 35 -3.38 -10.32 -2.01
C GLY A 35 -4.58 -10.95 -1.37
N VAL A 36 -4.40 -11.58 -0.22
CA VAL A 36 -5.51 -12.21 0.49
C VAL A 36 -6.48 -11.15 0.98
N ILE A 37 -5.97 -10.06 1.51
CA ILE A 37 -6.83 -8.99 2.00
C ILE A 37 -7.67 -8.41 0.87
N VAL A 38 -7.04 -8.14 -0.26
CA VAL A 38 -7.75 -7.56 -1.40
C VAL A 38 -8.78 -8.55 -1.93
N ALA A 39 -8.43 -9.83 -2.01
CA ALA A 39 -9.35 -10.83 -2.52
C ALA A 39 -10.59 -10.92 -1.65
N ASN A 40 -10.40 -10.86 -0.33
CA ASN A 40 -11.54 -10.91 0.57
C ASN A 40 -12.38 -9.64 0.52
N ALA A 41 -11.74 -8.50 0.37
CA ALA A 41 -12.47 -7.24 0.29
C ALA A 41 -13.25 -7.14 -1.01
N TRP A 42 -12.69 -7.69 -2.08
CA TRP A 42 -13.27 -7.55 -3.41
C TRP A 42 -14.61 -8.24 -3.58
N VAL A 43 -14.90 -9.22 -2.71
CA VAL A 43 -16.21 -9.88 -2.82
C VAL A 43 -17.33 -9.01 -2.32
N ARG A 44 -17.01 -7.93 -1.63
CA ARG A 44 -18.05 -7.05 -1.10
C ARG A 44 -18.30 -5.92 -2.09
N GLU A 45 -19.54 -5.82 -2.53
CA GLU A 45 -19.87 -4.86 -3.54
C GLU A 45 -19.67 -3.42 -3.08
N GLU A 46 -19.96 -3.14 -1.84
CA GLU A 46 -19.79 -1.78 -1.34
C GLU A 46 -18.33 -1.36 -1.36
N VAL A 47 -17.40 -2.32 -1.28
CA VAL A 47 -16.00 -2.00 -1.36
C VAL A 47 -15.61 -1.77 -2.81
N ARG A 48 -16.03 -2.66 -3.71
CA ARG A 48 -15.70 -2.52 -5.13
C ARG A 48 -16.19 -1.23 -5.72
N SER A 49 -17.34 -0.75 -5.25
CA SER A 49 -17.90 0.45 -5.83
C SER A 49 -17.29 1.72 -5.27
N ALA A 50 -16.68 1.68 -4.10
CA ALA A 50 -16.13 2.87 -3.47
C ALA A 50 -14.62 2.98 -3.57
N TYR A 51 -13.92 1.87 -3.78
CA TYR A 51 -12.46 1.86 -3.73
C TYR A 51 -11.87 1.18 -4.95
N GLU A 52 -10.72 1.69 -5.36
CA GLU A 52 -9.96 1.05 -6.42
C GLU A 52 -8.64 0.57 -5.82
N PHE A 53 -8.39 -0.73 -5.92
CA PHE A 53 -7.15 -1.31 -5.40
C PHE A 53 -6.10 -1.21 -6.49
N LYS A 54 -5.06 -0.45 -6.21
CA LYS A 54 -3.99 -0.23 -7.18
C LYS A 54 -2.97 -1.35 -7.08
N GLU A 55 -1.96 -1.31 -7.92
CA GLU A 55 -0.94 -2.34 -7.92
C GLU A 55 -0.21 -2.39 -6.59
N PHE A 56 0.14 -3.60 -6.19
CA PHE A 56 0.83 -3.79 -4.92
C PHE A 56 2.26 -3.28 -5.04
N ILE A 57 2.75 -2.66 -3.97
CA ILE A 57 4.13 -2.21 -3.90
C ILE A 57 4.88 -3.26 -3.10
N PHE A 58 5.57 -4.16 -3.78
CA PHE A 58 6.25 -5.25 -3.10
C PHE A 58 7.73 -5.34 -3.43
N ILE A 59 8.21 -4.51 -4.35
CA ILE A 59 9.64 -4.46 -4.63
C ILE A 59 10.21 -3.24 -3.93
N ARG A 60 11.26 -3.46 -3.16
CA ARG A 60 11.85 -2.39 -2.37
C ARG A 60 12.60 -1.44 -3.31
N LYS A 61 12.05 -0.26 -3.51
CA LYS A 61 12.65 0.78 -4.34
C LYS A 61 12.93 1.99 -3.47
N GLU A 62 13.62 2.95 -4.03
CA GLU A 62 13.85 4.18 -3.31
C GLU A 62 12.54 4.87 -3.01
N ILE A 63 12.50 5.49 -1.85
CA ILE A 63 11.27 6.11 -1.35
C ILE A 63 10.69 7.09 -2.36
N GLU A 64 11.53 7.94 -2.94
CA GLU A 64 11.03 8.93 -3.89
C GLU A 64 10.40 8.29 -5.11
N SER A 65 10.97 7.17 -5.56
CA SER A 65 10.40 6.46 -6.69
C SER A 65 9.01 5.95 -6.38
N VAL A 66 8.84 5.40 -5.19
CA VAL A 66 7.54 4.87 -4.80
C VAL A 66 6.52 5.98 -4.69
N VAL A 67 6.91 7.07 -4.02
CA VAL A 67 5.97 8.18 -3.83
C VAL A 67 5.56 8.78 -5.16
N SER A 68 6.49 8.87 -6.11
CA SER A 68 6.17 9.49 -7.39
C SER A 68 5.18 8.69 -8.21
N GLN A 69 5.04 7.41 -7.93
CA GLN A 69 4.10 6.59 -8.70
C GLN A 69 2.73 6.50 -8.06
N LEU A 70 2.53 7.11 -6.90
CA LEU A 70 1.23 7.10 -6.26
C LEU A 70 0.30 8.10 -6.94
N ASP A 71 -0.97 7.73 -7.02
CA ASP A 71 -1.97 8.57 -7.64
C ASP A 71 -3.06 8.82 -6.62
N ASP A 72 -3.01 9.98 -5.99
CA ASP A 72 -4.02 10.42 -5.03
C ASP A 72 -4.42 9.30 -4.07
N PRO A 73 -3.50 8.80 -3.29
CA PRO A 73 -3.80 7.68 -2.40
C PRO A 73 -4.72 8.10 -1.27
N ALA A 74 -5.78 7.34 -1.06
CA ALA A 74 -6.69 7.59 0.06
C ALA A 74 -6.31 6.75 1.26
N VAL A 75 -5.88 5.50 1.01
CA VAL A 75 -5.50 4.59 2.08
C VAL A 75 -4.29 3.80 1.62
N ILE A 76 -3.31 3.65 2.48
CA ILE A 76 -2.16 2.81 2.20
C ILE A 76 -1.95 1.88 3.38
N GLY A 77 -2.03 0.59 3.11
CA GLY A 77 -1.81 -0.42 4.13
C GLY A 77 -0.39 -0.95 4.04
N PHE A 78 0.29 -1.07 5.16
CA PHE A 78 1.65 -1.57 5.23
C PHE A 78 1.68 -2.91 5.96
N SER A 79 2.29 -3.90 5.34
CA SER A 79 2.56 -5.16 5.99
C SER A 79 3.89 -4.99 6.71
N ASN A 80 3.84 -4.86 8.03
CA ASN A 80 4.98 -4.40 8.81
C ASN A 80 5.63 -5.52 9.61
N TYR A 81 6.90 -5.77 9.32
CA TYR A 81 7.69 -6.76 10.01
C TYR A 81 9.00 -6.13 10.45
N CYS A 82 9.79 -6.83 11.23
CA CYS A 82 11.02 -6.24 11.74
C CYS A 82 11.99 -5.87 10.60
N TRP A 83 11.92 -6.57 9.48
CA TRP A 83 12.87 -6.32 8.39
C TRP A 83 12.46 -5.17 7.48
N ASN A 84 11.24 -4.66 7.59
CA ASN A 84 10.83 -3.56 6.74
C ASN A 84 10.28 -2.36 7.50
N THR A 85 10.35 -2.39 8.83
CA THR A 85 9.78 -1.31 9.64
C THR A 85 10.36 0.06 9.29
N GLU A 86 11.68 0.15 9.20
CA GLU A 86 12.29 1.45 8.93
C GLU A 86 11.90 1.96 7.56
N TYR A 87 11.87 1.07 6.59
CA TYR A 87 11.47 1.45 5.25
C TYR A 87 10.02 1.93 5.23
N ASN A 88 9.14 1.18 5.88
CA ASN A 88 7.73 1.52 5.93
C ASN A 88 7.49 2.86 6.61
N LEU A 89 8.19 3.11 7.71
CA LEU A 89 8.02 4.37 8.42
C LEU A 89 8.54 5.55 7.61
N ALA A 90 9.66 5.38 6.93
CA ALA A 90 10.20 6.43 6.09
C ALA A 90 9.26 6.71 4.92
N LEU A 91 8.72 5.66 4.32
CA LEU A 91 7.81 5.82 3.20
C LEU A 91 6.52 6.51 3.68
N ALA A 92 5.98 6.08 4.80
CA ALA A 92 4.76 6.68 5.33
C ALA A 92 4.98 8.16 5.64
N SER A 93 6.15 8.50 6.18
CA SER A 93 6.46 9.88 6.49
C SER A 93 6.47 10.76 5.23
N GLU A 94 7.09 10.27 4.15
CA GLU A 94 7.12 11.03 2.91
C GLU A 94 5.75 11.14 2.29
N ILE A 95 4.95 10.09 2.38
CA ILE A 95 3.59 10.12 1.86
C ILE A 95 2.78 11.18 2.59
N LYS A 96 2.92 11.27 3.90
CA LYS A 96 2.14 12.24 4.67
C LYS A 96 2.52 13.68 4.35
N LYS A 97 3.74 13.91 3.93
CA LYS A 97 4.14 15.27 3.55
C LYS A 97 3.42 15.73 2.29
N ILE A 98 3.20 14.81 1.37
CA ILE A 98 2.58 15.14 0.09
C ILE A 98 1.08 14.95 0.12
N TYR A 99 0.63 13.91 0.81
CA TYR A 99 -0.78 13.57 0.89
C TYR A 99 -1.21 13.50 2.36
N PRO A 100 -1.34 14.64 3.03
CA PRO A 100 -1.64 14.64 4.46
C PRO A 100 -2.98 14.01 4.83
N GLU A 101 -3.90 13.93 3.86
CA GLU A 101 -5.19 13.30 4.13
C GLU A 101 -5.17 11.79 3.97
N CYS A 102 -4.10 11.24 3.46
CA CYS A 102 -4.03 9.81 3.23
C CYS A 102 -3.97 9.07 4.56
N ILE A 103 -4.76 8.03 4.67
CA ILE A 103 -4.78 7.20 5.88
C ILE A 103 -3.75 6.10 5.72
N THR A 104 -2.83 6.00 6.67
CA THR A 104 -1.83 4.94 6.65
C THR A 104 -2.17 3.93 7.73
N VAL A 105 -2.16 2.66 7.39
CA VAL A 105 -2.52 1.58 8.30
C VAL A 105 -1.38 0.59 8.35
N PHE A 106 -0.93 0.26 9.55
CA PHE A 106 0.15 -0.71 9.73
C PHE A 106 -0.41 -1.99 10.33
N GLY A 107 -0.12 -3.11 9.69
CA GLY A 107 -0.53 -4.42 10.21
C GLY A 107 0.64 -5.38 10.11
N GLY A 108 0.53 -6.53 10.74
CA GLY A 108 1.57 -7.54 10.69
C GLY A 108 2.13 -7.83 12.08
N HIS A 109 3.29 -8.46 12.11
CA HIS A 109 3.84 -8.94 13.37
C HIS A 109 4.59 -7.88 14.17
N ASN A 110 5.01 -6.82 13.53
CA ASN A 110 5.82 -5.81 14.23
C ASN A 110 5.07 -4.50 14.31
N ILE A 111 4.05 -4.48 15.17
CA ILE A 111 3.22 -3.30 15.35
C ILE A 111 3.68 -2.58 16.60
N PRO A 112 3.93 -1.27 16.54
CA PRO A 112 4.33 -0.53 17.73
C PRO A 112 3.25 -0.63 18.78
N GLN A 113 3.69 -0.83 20.00
CA GLN A 113 2.76 -0.91 21.12
C GLN A 113 2.68 0.44 21.75
N ASN A 114 1.62 0.81 22.13
CA ASN A 114 1.38 2.00 22.86
C ASN A 114 1.36 3.18 22.32
#